data_f11b168ed6350ece772e66cbb34c5dae
#
_entry.id   f11b168ed6350ece772e66cbb34c5dae
#
_cell.length_a   1.000
_cell.length_b   1.000
_cell.length_c   1.000
_cell.angle_alpha   90.00
_cell.angle_beta   90.00
_cell.angle_gamma   90.00
#
_symmetry.space_group_name_H-M   'P 1'
#
loop_
_entity.id
_entity.type
_entity.pdbx_description
1 polymer ?
#
loop_
_entity_poly.entity_id
_entity_poly.type
_entity_poly.pdbx_seq_one_letter_code
_entity_poly.pdbx_strand_id
1 'polypeptide(L)'
;MFGSTTGASSAFCNPFFMLCAPDATEFNGDAYGFNLVYSGSHMGCVEVSPWGKTRVAAGIQPEGFAWTLAPGERFETPEAVLTFSRAGKNGMSANLHAFVQEHIVRGKWAKKDRPVLLNNWEATYFDFNERKLLSLAKDAAKLGAELFVLDDGWFGARDNDAKGLGDYTVNRKKLPGGLAGLAEKVHALGLLFGLWFEPEMVNADSGLFRAHPDWIVQTPGNVPATGRNQYVLDLSRKEVRDHAFE
;
A
#
# COMPACT_ATOMS: atom_id res chain seq x y z
N MET A 1 1.75 24.58 -3.55
CA MET A 1 1.29 23.40 -4.28
C MET A 1 2.21 22.23 -3.95
N PHE A 2 1.70 21.07 -3.75
CA PHE A 2 2.40 19.82 -3.47
C PHE A 2 1.63 18.66 -4.12
N GLY A 3 2.21 17.49 -4.23
CA GLY A 3 1.55 16.32 -4.81
C GLY A 3 2.53 15.25 -5.27
N SER A 4 2.01 14.20 -5.85
CA SER A 4 2.77 13.10 -6.44
C SER A 4 2.55 13.04 -7.95
N THR A 5 3.62 12.79 -8.69
CA THR A 5 3.61 12.50 -10.13
C THR A 5 4.14 11.10 -10.43
N THR A 6 4.36 10.28 -9.38
CA THR A 6 5.00 8.96 -9.49
C THR A 6 4.03 7.81 -9.73
N GLY A 7 2.75 8.10 -9.94
CA GLY A 7 1.69 7.09 -10.09
C GLY A 7 1.12 6.59 -8.77
N ALA A 8 1.66 7.02 -7.63
CA ALA A 8 1.23 6.55 -6.32
C ALA A 8 1.22 7.66 -5.26
N SER A 9 0.27 7.60 -4.33
CA SER A 9 0.34 8.25 -3.04
C SER A 9 1.23 7.43 -2.10
N SER A 10 2.09 8.09 -1.33
CA SER A 10 3.05 7.40 -0.46
C SER A 10 3.39 8.21 0.79
N ALA A 11 4.23 7.65 1.66
CA ALA A 11 4.77 8.36 2.80
C ALA A 11 5.61 9.61 2.40
N PHE A 12 6.19 9.61 1.20
CA PHE A 12 6.93 10.77 0.67
C PHE A 12 6.00 11.86 0.14
N CYS A 13 4.82 11.49 -0.35
CA CYS A 13 3.86 12.39 -0.94
C CYS A 13 2.44 11.93 -0.58
N ASN A 14 1.99 12.39 0.57
CA ASN A 14 0.74 12.01 1.19
C ASN A 14 -0.42 12.80 0.59
N PRO A 15 -1.57 12.22 0.28
CA PRO A 15 -2.75 12.94 -0.21
C PRO A 15 -3.52 13.67 0.91
N PHE A 16 -2.82 14.05 1.96
CA PHE A 16 -3.33 14.74 3.13
C PHE A 16 -2.55 16.01 3.41
N PHE A 17 -3.25 17.05 3.83
CA PHE A 17 -2.65 18.26 4.38
C PHE A 17 -3.60 18.91 5.39
N MET A 18 -3.07 19.82 6.19
CA MET A 18 -3.86 20.56 7.18
C MET A 18 -3.54 22.05 7.15
N LEU A 19 -4.54 22.83 7.54
CA LEU A 19 -4.41 24.24 7.88
C LEU A 19 -4.75 24.41 9.35
N CYS A 20 -3.90 25.09 10.08
CA CYS A 20 -4.10 25.31 11.51
C CYS A 20 -4.02 26.81 11.85
N ALA A 21 -4.72 27.22 12.89
CA ALA A 21 -4.46 28.53 13.49
C ALA A 21 -2.99 28.62 13.94
N PRO A 22 -2.36 29.80 13.91
CA PRO A 22 -0.95 29.94 14.26
C PRO A 22 -0.59 29.47 15.68
N ASP A 23 -1.54 29.53 16.60
CA ASP A 23 -1.44 29.10 18.00
C ASP A 23 -1.98 27.68 18.25
N ALA A 24 -2.38 26.95 17.20
CA ALA A 24 -2.90 25.60 17.36
C ALA A 24 -1.81 24.62 17.84
N THR A 25 -2.16 23.86 18.86
CA THR A 25 -1.35 22.79 19.44
C THR A 25 -1.88 21.41 19.07
N GLU A 26 -1.35 20.37 19.66
CA GLU A 26 -1.90 19.01 19.55
C GLU A 26 -3.31 18.90 20.16
N PHE A 27 -3.62 19.69 21.19
CA PHE A 27 -4.83 19.55 22.01
C PHE A 27 -5.74 20.76 21.98
N ASN A 28 -5.35 21.88 21.39
CA ASN A 28 -6.11 23.12 21.38
C ASN A 28 -5.90 23.91 20.09
N GLY A 29 -6.90 24.74 19.74
CA GLY A 29 -6.88 25.60 18.58
C GLY A 29 -7.55 24.99 17.34
N ASP A 30 -7.82 25.85 16.36
CA ASP A 30 -8.52 25.47 15.15
C ASP A 30 -7.59 24.71 14.19
N ALA A 31 -8.03 23.51 13.79
CA ALA A 31 -7.34 22.66 12.82
C ALA A 31 -8.31 22.13 11.77
N TYR A 32 -7.98 22.31 10.51
CA TYR A 32 -8.70 21.85 9.32
C TYR A 32 -7.88 20.77 8.64
N GLY A 33 -8.43 19.59 8.43
CA GLY A 33 -7.82 18.50 7.69
C GLY A 33 -8.46 18.32 6.32
N PHE A 34 -7.64 18.05 5.31
CA PHE A 34 -8.05 17.81 3.93
C PHE A 34 -7.39 16.51 3.47
N ASN A 35 -8.18 15.53 3.09
CA ASN A 35 -7.69 14.23 2.64
C ASN A 35 -8.35 13.84 1.32
N LEU A 36 -7.56 13.43 0.34
CA LEU A 36 -8.06 12.84 -0.89
C LEU A 36 -8.03 11.32 -0.76
N VAL A 37 -9.18 10.66 -0.91
CA VAL A 37 -9.28 9.19 -0.87
C VAL A 37 -8.85 8.64 -2.24
N TYR A 38 -7.53 8.63 -2.45
CA TYR A 38 -6.95 8.25 -3.73
C TYR A 38 -5.53 7.72 -3.55
N SER A 39 -5.18 6.65 -4.25
CA SER A 39 -3.86 6.01 -4.18
C SER A 39 -2.91 6.39 -5.33
N GLY A 40 -3.40 7.12 -6.32
CA GLY A 40 -2.64 7.52 -7.51
C GLY A 40 -1.92 8.86 -7.39
N SER A 41 -1.46 9.37 -8.54
CA SER A 41 -0.88 10.71 -8.64
C SER A 41 -1.90 11.79 -8.28
N HIS A 42 -1.56 12.64 -7.34
CA HIS A 42 -2.47 13.64 -6.78
C HIS A 42 -1.81 15.01 -6.64
N MET A 43 -2.63 16.00 -6.46
CA MET A 43 -2.22 17.39 -6.23
C MET A 43 -3.04 18.01 -5.10
N GLY A 44 -2.37 18.74 -4.23
CA GLY A 44 -2.96 19.65 -3.25
C GLY A 44 -2.42 21.06 -3.42
N CYS A 45 -3.28 22.05 -3.23
CA CYS A 45 -2.91 23.46 -3.34
C CYS A 45 -3.59 24.28 -2.26
N VAL A 46 -2.81 25.20 -1.67
CA VAL A 46 -3.31 26.27 -0.82
C VAL A 46 -2.88 27.59 -1.44
N GLU A 47 -3.83 28.47 -1.67
CA GLU A 47 -3.63 29.76 -2.31
C GLU A 47 -4.31 30.86 -1.50
N VAL A 48 -3.63 31.98 -1.30
CA VAL A 48 -4.22 33.19 -0.71
C VAL A 48 -4.48 34.20 -1.82
N SER A 49 -5.74 34.55 -1.99
CA SER A 49 -6.16 35.54 -2.99
C SER A 49 -5.71 36.97 -2.62
N PRO A 50 -5.68 37.91 -3.57
CA PRO A 50 -5.39 39.31 -3.28
C PRO A 50 -6.35 39.95 -2.28
N TRP A 51 -7.52 39.37 -2.05
CA TRP A 51 -8.51 39.82 -1.06
C TRP A 51 -8.37 39.11 0.28
N GLY A 52 -7.25 38.42 0.54
CA GLY A 52 -7.01 37.73 1.81
C GLY A 52 -7.84 36.47 2.05
N LYS A 53 -8.51 35.93 1.01
CA LYS A 53 -9.25 34.65 1.13
C LYS A 53 -8.36 33.48 0.82
N THR A 54 -8.36 32.49 1.69
CA THR A 54 -7.66 31.21 1.46
C THR A 54 -8.52 30.26 0.64
N ARG A 55 -7.97 29.78 -0.45
CA ARG A 55 -8.55 28.73 -1.30
C ARG A 55 -7.77 27.46 -1.12
N VAL A 56 -8.48 26.34 -1.01
CA VAL A 56 -7.93 24.99 -0.94
C VAL A 56 -8.42 24.20 -2.15
N ALA A 57 -7.53 23.45 -2.78
CA ALA A 57 -7.88 22.51 -3.83
C ALA A 57 -7.13 21.19 -3.61
N ALA A 58 -7.79 20.06 -3.85
CA ALA A 58 -7.20 18.73 -3.88
C ALA A 58 -7.86 17.90 -4.99
N GLY A 59 -7.09 17.04 -5.62
CA GLY A 59 -7.59 16.21 -6.71
C GLY A 59 -6.52 15.37 -7.39
N ILE A 60 -6.88 14.77 -8.51
CA ILE A 60 -5.95 14.07 -9.40
C ILE A 60 -4.89 15.06 -9.89
N GLN A 61 -3.64 14.62 -9.98
CA GLN A 61 -2.55 15.41 -10.56
C GLN A 61 -2.91 15.80 -12.01
N PRO A 62 -2.97 17.12 -12.35
CA PRO A 62 -3.37 17.55 -13.68
C PRO A 62 -2.26 17.37 -14.73
N GLU A 63 -1.00 17.25 -14.31
CA GLU A 63 0.12 17.03 -15.24
C GLU A 63 0.04 15.64 -15.86
N GLY A 64 -0.07 15.59 -17.19
CA GLY A 64 -0.20 14.34 -17.94
C GLY A 64 -1.57 13.68 -17.83
N PHE A 65 -2.57 14.30 -17.16
CA PHE A 65 -3.91 13.77 -17.05
C PHE A 65 -4.87 14.52 -17.98
N ALA A 66 -5.57 13.77 -18.81
CA ALA A 66 -6.69 14.25 -19.65
C ALA A 66 -7.76 13.19 -19.74
N TRP A 67 -9.01 13.60 -19.65
CA TRP A 67 -10.16 12.71 -19.81
C TRP A 67 -11.20 13.34 -20.72
N THR A 68 -11.55 12.64 -21.79
CA THR A 68 -12.59 13.08 -22.73
C THR A 68 -13.91 12.43 -22.39
N LEU A 69 -14.94 13.24 -22.17
CA LEU A 69 -16.30 12.76 -21.93
C LEU A 69 -17.14 12.94 -23.20
N ALA A 70 -17.70 11.86 -23.72
CA ALA A 70 -18.74 11.93 -24.75
C ALA A 70 -20.09 12.34 -24.13
N PRO A 71 -21.04 12.82 -24.92
CA PRO A 71 -22.38 13.15 -24.43
C PRO A 71 -23.04 11.97 -23.71
N GLY A 72 -23.45 12.19 -22.45
CA GLY A 72 -24.05 11.17 -21.58
C GLY A 72 -23.07 10.34 -20.75
N GLU A 73 -21.75 10.45 -20.96
CA GLU A 73 -20.73 9.80 -20.12
C GLU A 73 -20.54 10.55 -18.80
N ARG A 74 -19.97 9.83 -17.85
CA ARG A 74 -19.63 10.36 -16.52
C ARG A 74 -18.18 10.01 -16.18
N PHE A 75 -17.49 10.94 -15.54
CA PHE A 75 -16.24 10.71 -14.85
C PHE A 75 -16.44 10.93 -13.36
N GLU A 76 -16.14 9.95 -12.55
CA GLU A 76 -16.21 10.02 -11.11
C GLU A 76 -14.83 10.39 -10.56
N THR A 77 -14.74 11.54 -9.90
CA THR A 77 -13.51 12.00 -9.27
C THR A 77 -13.28 11.25 -7.96
N PRO A 78 -12.01 11.14 -7.49
CA PRO A 78 -11.75 10.71 -6.13
C PRO A 78 -12.50 11.55 -5.10
N GLU A 79 -12.94 10.89 -4.03
CA GLU A 79 -13.60 11.54 -2.92
C GLU A 79 -12.62 12.41 -2.12
N ALA A 80 -13.00 13.63 -1.77
CA ALA A 80 -12.25 14.50 -0.87
C ALA A 80 -12.99 14.60 0.47
N VAL A 81 -12.27 14.37 1.56
CA VAL A 81 -12.77 14.42 2.92
C VAL A 81 -12.22 15.66 3.62
N LEU A 82 -13.11 16.48 4.16
CA LEU A 82 -12.78 17.67 4.92
C LEU A 82 -13.23 17.50 6.36
N THR A 83 -12.39 17.90 7.30
CA THR A 83 -12.72 17.88 8.73
C THR A 83 -12.23 19.13 9.43
N PHE A 84 -12.88 19.45 10.54
CA PHE A 84 -12.54 20.58 11.39
C PHE A 84 -12.58 20.18 12.87
N SER A 85 -11.66 20.72 13.66
CA SER A 85 -11.62 20.53 15.10
C SER A 85 -11.15 21.79 15.82
N ARG A 86 -11.72 22.10 16.97
CA ARG A 86 -11.21 23.09 17.92
C ARG A 86 -10.34 22.49 19.01
N ALA A 87 -10.28 21.15 19.07
CA ALA A 87 -9.44 20.40 20.00
C ALA A 87 -8.04 20.12 19.42
N GLY A 88 -7.54 21.03 18.60
CA GLY A 88 -6.22 20.93 17.98
C GLY A 88 -6.09 19.85 16.94
N LYS A 89 -4.83 19.52 16.63
CA LYS A 89 -4.49 18.54 15.58
C LYS A 89 -4.95 17.13 15.93
N ASN A 90 -4.90 16.74 17.22
CA ASN A 90 -5.39 15.42 17.66
C ASN A 90 -6.89 15.26 17.44
N GLY A 91 -7.69 16.30 17.71
CA GLY A 91 -9.11 16.26 17.44
C GLY A 91 -9.42 16.11 15.95
N MET A 92 -8.71 16.83 15.09
CA MET A 92 -8.81 16.70 13.64
C MET A 92 -8.39 15.31 13.16
N SER A 93 -7.28 14.79 13.68
CA SER A 93 -6.79 13.44 13.39
C SER A 93 -7.79 12.36 13.83
N ALA A 94 -8.39 12.50 15.03
CA ALA A 94 -9.39 11.57 15.53
C ALA A 94 -10.63 11.50 14.63
N ASN A 95 -11.08 12.64 14.08
CA ASN A 95 -12.17 12.66 13.11
C ASN A 95 -11.83 11.85 11.84
N LEU A 96 -10.62 11.99 11.32
CA LEU A 96 -10.17 11.21 10.15
C LEU A 96 -10.02 9.72 10.48
N HIS A 97 -9.53 9.36 11.67
CA HIS A 97 -9.48 7.98 12.12
C HIS A 97 -10.88 7.35 12.19
N ALA A 98 -11.86 8.08 12.75
CA ALA A 98 -13.25 7.63 12.77
C ALA A 98 -13.79 7.43 11.35
N PHE A 99 -13.56 8.39 10.45
CA PHE A 99 -13.96 8.26 9.05
C PHE A 99 -13.34 7.01 8.39
N VAL A 100 -12.04 6.78 8.54
CA VAL A 100 -11.37 5.60 7.98
C VAL A 100 -11.97 4.32 8.55
N GLN A 101 -12.19 4.27 9.87
CA GLN A 101 -12.74 3.10 10.53
C GLN A 101 -14.18 2.79 10.10
N GLU A 102 -15.01 3.81 9.91
CA GLU A 102 -16.44 3.65 9.61
C GLU A 102 -16.71 3.48 8.12
N HIS A 103 -15.92 4.11 7.24
CA HIS A 103 -16.23 4.21 5.82
C HIS A 103 -15.21 3.51 4.90
N ILE A 104 -13.94 3.35 5.33
CA ILE A 104 -12.89 2.77 4.49
C ILE A 104 -12.61 1.32 4.88
N VAL A 105 -12.41 1.05 6.18
CA VAL A 105 -12.08 -0.31 6.65
C VAL A 105 -13.29 -1.23 6.49
N ARG A 106 -13.08 -2.39 5.89
CA ARG A 106 -14.13 -3.37 5.58
C ARG A 106 -13.83 -4.75 6.15
N GLY A 107 -14.84 -5.63 6.13
CA GLY A 107 -14.73 -7.03 6.51
C GLY A 107 -14.65 -7.23 8.02
N LYS A 108 -14.22 -8.43 8.42
CA LYS A 108 -14.20 -8.87 9.82
C LYS A 108 -13.35 -8.01 10.76
N TRP A 109 -12.40 -7.29 10.21
CA TRP A 109 -11.46 -6.44 10.95
C TRP A 109 -11.92 -5.00 11.14
N ALA A 110 -13.07 -4.60 10.59
CA ALA A 110 -13.58 -3.24 10.70
C ALA A 110 -13.79 -2.77 12.16
N LYS A 111 -14.18 -3.70 13.05
CA LYS A 111 -14.48 -3.43 14.46
C LYS A 111 -13.70 -4.35 15.42
N LYS A 112 -12.59 -4.93 14.98
CA LYS A 112 -11.74 -5.77 15.82
C LYS A 112 -10.34 -5.18 15.90
N ASP A 113 -9.71 -5.35 17.04
CA ASP A 113 -8.29 -5.04 17.21
C ASP A 113 -7.46 -5.89 16.25
N ARG A 114 -6.40 -5.31 15.74
CA ARG A 114 -5.44 -6.04 14.90
C ARG A 114 -4.59 -6.94 15.78
N PRO A 115 -4.30 -8.17 15.32
CA PRO A 115 -3.43 -9.06 16.08
C PRO A 115 -2.02 -8.47 16.23
N VAL A 116 -1.40 -8.74 17.37
CA VAL A 116 0.02 -8.45 17.56
C VAL A 116 0.82 -9.31 16.60
N LEU A 117 1.54 -8.66 15.68
CA LEU A 117 2.17 -9.31 14.53
C LEU A 117 3.68 -9.37 14.68
N LEU A 118 4.28 -10.53 14.38
CA LEU A 118 5.68 -10.66 14.07
C LEU A 118 5.87 -11.03 12.60
N ASN A 119 6.66 -10.21 11.88
CA ASN A 119 7.10 -10.47 10.51
C ASN A 119 8.57 -10.92 10.55
N ASN A 120 8.95 -11.92 9.74
CA ASN A 120 10.31 -12.47 9.75
C ASN A 120 11.34 -11.60 9.01
N TRP A 121 10.94 -10.58 8.24
CA TRP A 121 11.83 -9.89 7.31
C TRP A 121 13.14 -9.42 7.96
N GLU A 122 13.05 -8.58 8.99
CA GLU A 122 14.23 -8.02 9.65
C GLU A 122 15.12 -9.07 10.35
N ALA A 123 14.58 -10.24 10.65
CA ALA A 123 15.33 -11.31 11.28
C ALA A 123 16.07 -12.22 10.28
N THR A 124 15.62 -12.30 9.03
CA THR A 124 16.15 -13.30 8.10
C THR A 124 16.39 -12.77 6.68
N TYR A 125 15.71 -11.69 6.27
CA TYR A 125 15.62 -11.28 4.87
C TYR A 125 15.31 -12.50 3.99
N PHE A 126 16.07 -12.72 2.91
CA PHE A 126 15.90 -13.87 2.01
C PHE A 126 16.52 -15.18 2.53
N ASP A 127 17.36 -15.13 3.59
CA ASP A 127 18.05 -16.31 4.13
C ASP A 127 17.21 -17.02 5.20
N PHE A 128 16.19 -17.74 4.78
CA PHE A 128 15.36 -18.56 5.65
C PHE A 128 15.07 -19.94 5.08
N ASN A 129 14.65 -20.82 5.95
CA ASN A 129 14.04 -22.11 5.67
C ASN A 129 12.97 -22.37 6.72
N GLU A 130 12.17 -23.43 6.52
CA GLU A 130 11.07 -23.79 7.42
C GLU A 130 11.51 -23.88 8.89
N ARG A 131 12.69 -24.45 9.17
CA ARG A 131 13.21 -24.58 10.53
C ARG A 131 13.47 -23.24 11.21
N LYS A 132 14.10 -22.28 10.50
CA LYS A 132 14.33 -20.92 11.02
C LYS A 132 13.01 -20.22 11.32
N LEU A 133 12.05 -20.29 10.37
CA LEU A 133 10.74 -19.66 10.51
C LEU A 133 9.96 -20.21 11.70
N LEU A 134 9.95 -21.53 11.89
CA LEU A 134 9.27 -22.16 13.03
C LEU A 134 9.95 -21.85 14.36
N SER A 135 11.27 -21.64 14.39
CA SER A 135 11.96 -21.16 15.59
C SER A 135 11.49 -19.76 15.97
N LEU A 136 11.45 -18.84 15.00
CA LEU A 136 10.96 -17.47 15.21
C LEU A 136 9.49 -17.46 15.65
N ALA A 137 8.64 -18.28 14.99
CA ALA A 137 7.22 -18.38 15.34
C ALA A 137 7.02 -18.91 16.79
N LYS A 138 7.81 -19.87 17.23
CA LYS A 138 7.77 -20.37 18.62
C LYS A 138 8.14 -19.27 19.63
N ASP A 139 9.15 -18.48 19.33
CA ASP A 139 9.56 -17.39 20.22
C ASP A 139 8.55 -16.24 20.20
N ALA A 140 7.96 -15.94 19.02
CA ALA A 140 6.86 -14.99 18.90
C ALA A 140 5.64 -15.39 19.75
N ALA A 141 5.24 -16.67 19.71
CA ALA A 141 4.14 -17.17 20.51
C ALA A 141 4.41 -17.03 22.04
N LYS A 142 5.62 -17.32 22.50
CA LYS A 142 6.02 -17.15 23.91
C LYS A 142 5.97 -15.69 24.36
N LEU A 143 6.25 -14.75 23.42
CA LEU A 143 6.22 -13.31 23.69
C LEU A 143 4.81 -12.71 23.61
N GLY A 144 3.79 -13.50 23.26
CA GLY A 144 2.40 -13.08 23.18
C GLY A 144 2.02 -12.49 21.82
N ALA A 145 2.80 -12.73 20.75
CA ALA A 145 2.33 -12.44 19.39
C ALA A 145 1.14 -13.34 19.04
N GLU A 146 0.29 -12.86 18.16
CA GLU A 146 -0.96 -13.50 17.72
C GLU A 146 -0.94 -13.88 16.24
N LEU A 147 -0.04 -13.25 15.46
CA LEU A 147 0.08 -13.45 14.00
C LEU A 147 1.56 -13.54 13.63
N PHE A 148 1.91 -14.58 12.88
CA PHE A 148 3.22 -14.70 12.24
C PHE A 148 3.08 -14.46 10.74
N VAL A 149 3.83 -13.52 10.18
CA VAL A 149 3.82 -13.19 8.74
C VAL A 149 5.12 -13.65 8.10
N LEU A 150 5.00 -14.50 7.08
CA LEU A 150 6.09 -14.84 6.18
C LEU A 150 6.22 -13.77 5.12
N ASP A 151 7.33 -13.06 5.12
CA ASP A 151 7.66 -12.01 4.18
C ASP A 151 8.27 -12.54 2.88
N ASP A 152 8.85 -11.66 2.07
CA ASP A 152 9.40 -11.90 0.73
C ASP A 152 10.40 -13.08 0.68
N GLY A 153 10.49 -13.70 -0.50
CA GLY A 153 11.47 -14.76 -0.76
C GLY A 153 10.97 -16.19 -0.57
N TRP A 154 9.66 -16.41 -0.36
CA TRP A 154 9.07 -17.74 -0.21
C TRP A 154 8.79 -18.45 -1.55
N PHE A 155 8.91 -17.76 -2.70
CA PHE A 155 8.49 -18.23 -4.02
C PHE A 155 9.63 -18.25 -5.03
N GLY A 156 9.48 -19.04 -6.09
CA GLY A 156 10.34 -19.09 -7.26
C GLY A 156 11.85 -19.15 -6.93
N ALA A 157 12.60 -18.34 -7.64
CA ALA A 157 14.03 -18.10 -7.42
C ALA A 157 14.30 -16.80 -6.64
N ARG A 158 13.31 -16.31 -5.89
CA ARG A 158 13.36 -15.07 -5.15
C ARG A 158 14.28 -15.18 -3.93
N ASP A 159 15.56 -14.88 -4.10
CA ASP A 159 16.60 -14.85 -3.06
C ASP A 159 17.31 -13.48 -2.95
N ASN A 160 16.85 -12.51 -3.72
CA ASN A 160 17.20 -11.10 -3.66
C ASN A 160 16.09 -10.28 -4.35
N ASP A 161 16.15 -8.95 -4.26
CA ASP A 161 15.14 -8.02 -4.78
C ASP A 161 15.20 -7.79 -6.30
N ALA A 162 16.22 -8.31 -7.00
CA ALA A 162 16.41 -8.09 -8.43
C ALA A 162 15.76 -9.16 -9.32
N LYS A 163 15.25 -10.26 -8.75
CA LYS A 163 14.70 -11.39 -9.52
C LYS A 163 13.49 -12.04 -8.89
N GLY A 164 12.73 -12.75 -9.71
CA GLY A 164 11.67 -13.69 -9.30
C GLY A 164 10.36 -13.05 -8.85
N LEU A 165 10.25 -11.72 -8.72
CA LEU A 165 8.98 -11.09 -8.40
C LEU A 165 8.00 -11.27 -9.57
N GLY A 166 6.81 -11.76 -9.26
CA GLY A 166 5.81 -12.20 -10.22
C GLY A 166 5.66 -13.72 -10.35
N ASP A 167 6.67 -14.50 -9.89
CA ASP A 167 6.70 -15.96 -10.00
C ASP A 167 6.25 -16.61 -8.69
N TYR A 168 4.99 -16.45 -8.28
CA TYR A 168 4.47 -16.86 -6.96
C TYR A 168 4.28 -18.37 -6.78
N THR A 169 5.19 -19.17 -7.33
CA THR A 169 5.26 -20.62 -7.09
C THR A 169 6.16 -20.93 -5.90
N VAL A 170 5.64 -21.66 -4.92
CA VAL A 170 6.34 -21.94 -3.65
C VAL A 170 7.72 -22.53 -3.86
N ASN A 171 8.74 -21.95 -3.23
CA ASN A 171 10.11 -22.50 -3.21
C ASN A 171 10.19 -23.71 -2.26
N ARG A 172 10.09 -24.91 -2.83
CA ARG A 172 10.11 -26.17 -2.08
C ARG A 172 11.48 -26.50 -1.44
N LYS A 173 12.55 -25.82 -1.81
CA LYS A 173 13.86 -25.96 -1.13
C LYS A 173 13.84 -25.27 0.23
N LYS A 174 13.20 -24.09 0.31
CA LYS A 174 13.02 -23.35 1.57
C LYS A 174 11.89 -23.94 2.41
N LEU A 175 10.78 -24.32 1.76
CA LEU A 175 9.53 -24.78 2.36
C LEU A 175 9.13 -26.15 1.80
N PRO A 176 9.74 -27.26 2.26
CA PRO A 176 9.46 -28.61 1.74
C PRO A 176 7.99 -29.02 1.85
N GLY A 177 7.32 -28.65 2.95
CA GLY A 177 5.89 -28.86 3.16
C GLY A 177 4.97 -27.90 2.40
N GLY A 178 5.53 -26.89 1.74
CA GLY A 178 4.79 -25.79 1.11
C GLY A 178 4.22 -24.83 2.12
N LEU A 179 3.43 -23.86 1.60
CA LEU A 179 2.76 -22.87 2.46
C LEU A 179 1.74 -23.53 3.41
N ALA A 180 0.96 -24.48 2.93
CA ALA A 180 -0.03 -25.17 3.77
C ALA A 180 0.64 -25.87 4.95
N GLY A 181 1.71 -26.65 4.71
CA GLY A 181 2.42 -27.34 5.78
C GLY A 181 3.11 -26.41 6.78
N LEU A 182 3.60 -25.25 6.33
CA LEU A 182 4.11 -24.21 7.23
C LEU A 182 2.97 -23.58 8.04
N ALA A 183 1.87 -23.19 7.39
CA ALA A 183 0.72 -22.60 8.06
C ALA A 183 0.13 -23.51 9.14
N GLU A 184 -0.02 -24.80 8.87
CA GLU A 184 -0.47 -25.80 9.87
C GLU A 184 0.43 -25.81 11.12
N LYS A 185 1.74 -25.79 10.92
CA LYS A 185 2.72 -25.77 12.03
C LYS A 185 2.68 -24.46 12.82
N VAL A 186 2.45 -23.32 12.15
CA VAL A 186 2.27 -22.01 12.79
C VAL A 186 0.96 -21.98 13.58
N HIS A 187 -0.14 -22.48 13.00
CA HIS A 187 -1.42 -22.60 13.69
C HIS A 187 -1.34 -23.53 14.93
N ALA A 188 -0.55 -24.59 14.86
CA ALA A 188 -0.33 -25.48 16.01
C ALA A 188 0.39 -24.78 17.19
N LEU A 189 1.01 -23.63 16.95
CA LEU A 189 1.61 -22.77 18.00
C LEU A 189 0.60 -21.75 18.57
N GLY A 190 -0.65 -21.75 18.10
CA GLY A 190 -1.69 -20.80 18.49
C GLY A 190 -1.64 -19.47 17.75
N LEU A 191 -0.80 -19.34 16.73
CA LEU A 191 -0.66 -18.12 15.93
C LEU A 191 -1.54 -18.18 14.68
N LEU A 192 -2.02 -17.02 14.25
CA LEU A 192 -2.49 -16.82 12.87
C LEU A 192 -1.29 -16.85 11.92
N PHE A 193 -1.55 -17.19 10.65
CA PHE A 193 -0.53 -17.14 9.58
C PHE A 193 -0.88 -16.09 8.54
N GLY A 194 0.09 -15.25 8.17
CA GLY A 194 0.00 -14.27 7.12
C GLY A 194 1.12 -14.45 6.09
N LEU A 195 0.90 -13.93 4.90
CA LEU A 195 1.83 -14.03 3.78
C LEU A 195 2.01 -12.66 3.14
N TRP A 196 3.26 -12.28 2.87
CA TRP A 196 3.58 -11.12 2.05
C TRP A 196 3.37 -11.43 0.57
N PHE A 197 2.79 -10.47 -0.13
CA PHE A 197 2.50 -10.55 -1.55
C PHE A 197 2.53 -9.14 -2.16
N GLU A 198 3.24 -8.96 -3.28
CA GLU A 198 3.41 -7.68 -3.99
C GLU A 198 2.95 -7.85 -5.46
N PRO A 199 1.63 -7.92 -5.71
CA PRO A 199 1.07 -8.30 -7.01
C PRO A 199 1.16 -7.19 -8.06
N GLU A 200 1.51 -5.96 -7.67
CA GLU A 200 1.57 -4.80 -8.54
C GLU A 200 2.91 -4.63 -9.27
N MET A 201 3.91 -5.41 -8.90
CA MET A 201 5.28 -5.27 -9.42
C MET A 201 5.78 -6.58 -10.02
N VAL A 202 6.78 -6.47 -10.91
CA VAL A 202 7.43 -7.61 -11.56
C VAL A 202 8.91 -7.32 -11.78
N ASN A 203 9.79 -8.32 -11.59
CA ASN A 203 11.20 -8.20 -11.99
C ASN A 203 11.39 -8.52 -13.48
N ALA A 204 12.35 -7.86 -14.11
CA ALA A 204 12.81 -8.24 -15.45
C ALA A 204 13.29 -9.70 -15.51
N ASP A 205 13.99 -10.15 -14.46
CA ASP A 205 14.36 -11.56 -14.30
C ASP A 205 13.27 -12.33 -13.55
N SER A 206 12.15 -12.55 -14.24
CA SER A 206 11.05 -13.42 -13.79
C SER A 206 10.46 -14.20 -14.97
N GLY A 207 9.79 -15.30 -14.68
CA GLY A 207 9.02 -16.05 -15.67
C GLY A 207 7.84 -15.23 -16.21
N LEU A 208 7.17 -14.51 -15.34
CA LEU A 208 6.05 -13.63 -15.70
C LEU A 208 6.46 -12.56 -16.72
N PHE A 209 7.55 -11.83 -16.45
CA PHE A 209 8.01 -10.79 -17.38
C PHE A 209 8.47 -11.37 -18.73
N ARG A 210 9.13 -12.52 -18.73
CA ARG A 210 9.52 -13.19 -19.99
C ARG A 210 8.32 -13.65 -20.81
N ALA A 211 7.24 -14.06 -20.16
CA ALA A 211 6.01 -14.46 -20.83
C ALA A 211 5.20 -13.27 -21.34
N HIS A 212 5.19 -12.17 -20.59
CA HIS A 212 4.33 -11.00 -20.83
C HIS A 212 5.10 -9.68 -20.63
N PRO A 213 6.10 -9.37 -21.48
CA PRO A 213 6.88 -8.14 -21.36
C PRO A 213 6.06 -6.87 -21.64
N ASP A 214 4.89 -7.03 -22.25
CA ASP A 214 3.94 -5.96 -22.55
C ASP A 214 2.97 -5.64 -21.39
N TRP A 215 3.04 -6.40 -20.28
CA TRP A 215 2.14 -6.19 -19.13
C TRP A 215 2.61 -5.09 -18.17
N ILE A 216 3.74 -4.47 -18.42
CA ILE A 216 4.24 -3.37 -17.58
C ILE A 216 3.72 -2.01 -18.05
N VAL A 217 3.63 -1.06 -17.12
CA VAL A 217 3.35 0.34 -17.46
C VAL A 217 4.52 0.91 -18.25
N GLN A 218 4.28 1.24 -19.51
CA GLN A 218 5.29 1.80 -20.39
C GLN A 218 4.69 2.78 -21.41
N THR A 219 5.51 3.72 -21.85
CA THR A 219 5.17 4.64 -22.96
C THR A 219 6.01 4.27 -24.17
N PRO A 220 5.41 4.12 -25.38
CA PRO A 220 6.16 3.81 -26.58
C PRO A 220 7.35 4.75 -26.79
N GLY A 221 8.54 4.16 -27.05
CA GLY A 221 9.79 4.90 -27.27
C GLY A 221 10.54 5.33 -26.02
N ASN A 222 10.01 5.10 -24.83
CA ASN A 222 10.68 5.38 -23.56
C ASN A 222 11.15 4.10 -22.87
N VAL A 223 12.21 4.22 -22.08
CA VAL A 223 12.64 3.14 -21.18
C VAL A 223 11.72 3.13 -19.97
N PRO A 224 11.08 2.01 -19.63
CA PRO A 224 10.23 1.92 -18.45
C PRO A 224 11.00 2.25 -17.16
N ALA A 225 10.41 3.06 -16.31
CA ALA A 225 10.98 3.36 -14.99
C ALA A 225 10.89 2.13 -14.08
N THR A 226 11.94 1.94 -13.27
CA THR A 226 11.97 0.90 -12.24
C THR A 226 12.02 1.51 -10.84
N GLY A 227 11.37 0.86 -9.88
CA GLY A 227 11.60 1.06 -8.45
C GLY A 227 12.17 -0.21 -7.84
N ARG A 228 13.31 -0.13 -7.13
CA ARG A 228 13.97 -1.32 -6.55
C ARG A 228 14.21 -2.47 -7.54
N ASN A 229 14.62 -2.16 -8.78
CA ASN A 229 14.81 -3.13 -9.88
C ASN A 229 13.52 -3.84 -10.34
N GLN A 230 12.36 -3.24 -10.12
CA GLN A 230 11.04 -3.78 -10.41
C GLN A 230 10.30 -2.85 -11.37
N TYR A 231 9.52 -3.43 -12.28
CA TYR A 231 8.57 -2.72 -13.13
C TYR A 231 7.19 -2.76 -12.50
N VAL A 232 6.39 -1.75 -12.76
CA VAL A 232 4.97 -1.70 -12.37
C VAL A 232 4.13 -2.44 -13.41
N LEU A 233 3.29 -3.36 -12.98
CA LEU A 233 2.32 -4.02 -13.84
C LEU A 233 1.16 -3.07 -14.20
N ASP A 234 0.69 -3.13 -15.43
CA ASP A 234 -0.44 -2.33 -15.92
C ASP A 234 -1.77 -2.92 -15.47
N LEU A 235 -2.16 -2.60 -14.25
CA LEU A 235 -3.43 -3.04 -13.66
C LEU A 235 -4.68 -2.38 -14.31
N SER A 236 -4.53 -1.49 -15.30
CA SER A 236 -5.66 -1.04 -16.13
C SER A 236 -6.16 -2.17 -17.05
N ARG A 237 -5.29 -3.12 -17.40
CA ARG A 237 -5.59 -4.28 -18.23
C ARG A 237 -6.29 -5.37 -17.42
N LYS A 238 -7.38 -5.90 -17.98
CA LYS A 238 -8.15 -6.96 -17.29
C LYS A 238 -7.34 -8.24 -17.09
N GLU A 239 -6.60 -8.69 -18.09
CA GLU A 239 -5.78 -9.91 -18.04
C GLU A 239 -4.69 -9.85 -16.97
N VAL A 240 -4.11 -8.67 -16.72
CA VAL A 240 -3.13 -8.47 -15.64
C VAL A 240 -3.79 -8.58 -14.26
N ARG A 241 -4.98 -7.98 -14.11
CA ARG A 241 -5.74 -8.12 -12.85
C ARG A 241 -6.19 -9.55 -12.62
N ASP A 242 -6.69 -10.24 -13.65
CA ASP A 242 -7.14 -11.62 -13.53
C ASP A 242 -5.97 -12.51 -13.05
N HIS A 243 -4.78 -12.38 -13.65
CA HIS A 243 -3.57 -13.11 -13.22
C HIS A 243 -3.16 -12.82 -11.77
N ALA A 244 -3.35 -11.58 -11.31
CA ALA A 244 -3.02 -11.23 -9.92
C ALA A 244 -4.00 -11.85 -8.89
N PHE A 245 -5.18 -12.30 -9.32
CA PHE A 245 -6.20 -12.95 -8.48
C PHE A 245 -6.18 -14.49 -8.55
N GLU A 246 -5.48 -15.09 -9.50
CA GLU A 246 -5.30 -16.55 -9.63
C GLU A 246 -4.21 -17.10 -8.69
#